data_35cc76a8ca073d733e372f6fc43862e7
#
_entry.id   35cc76a8ca073d733e372f6fc43862e7
#
_cell.length_a   1.000
_cell.length_b   1.000
_cell.length_c   1.000
_cell.angle_alpha   90.00
_cell.angle_beta   90.00
_cell.angle_gamma   90.00
#
_symmetry.space_group_name_H-M   'P 1'
#
loop_
_entity.id
_entity.type
_entity.pdbx_description
1 polymer ?
#
loop_
_entity_poly.entity_id
_entity_poly.type
_entity_poly.pdbx_seq_one_letter_code
_entity_poly.pdbx_strand_id
1 'polypeptide(L)'
;MENKGNYVDAKQMNAMLNSADTIVIDMRNHYEFEVGHFTNGIEIPSDTFREQLPMAADMMKDKKDANIIMYCTGGIRCEKASAYMLHHGFKNVFHLEGGIINYANKIKEAGLESKFKGKNFVFDDRLGEKITEDIIAKCHQCGAPCDTHTNCKNDGCHLLFIQCPTCAETYAGCCTQACTDIVHLPMEKQIELRKGIDKGQQIFNKSKQRLRPRLGRDI
;
A
#
# COMPACT_ATOMS: atom_id res chain seq x y z
N MET A 1 21.62 7.63 -12.40
CA MET A 1 21.18 6.34 -12.99
C MET A 1 20.82 6.62 -14.43
N GLU A 2 21.70 6.30 -15.35
CA GLU A 2 21.52 6.60 -16.78
C GLU A 2 20.57 5.59 -17.49
N ASN A 3 20.31 4.44 -16.90
CA ASN A 3 19.49 3.40 -17.51
C ASN A 3 18.31 3.06 -16.62
N LYS A 4 17.20 3.75 -16.81
CA LYS A 4 15.91 3.50 -16.14
C LYS A 4 14.81 3.27 -17.19
N GLY A 5 13.69 2.69 -16.78
CA GLY A 5 12.55 2.45 -17.65
C GLY A 5 11.96 3.73 -18.23
N ASN A 6 11.21 3.58 -19.30
CA ASN A 6 10.55 4.69 -19.97
C ASN A 6 9.39 5.24 -19.12
N TYR A 7 9.25 6.56 -19.06
CA TYR A 7 8.07 7.18 -18.45
C TYR A 7 6.83 6.98 -19.31
N VAL A 8 5.72 6.74 -18.64
CA VAL A 8 4.39 6.79 -19.25
C VAL A 8 3.54 7.82 -18.53
N ASP A 9 2.84 8.66 -19.27
CA ASP A 9 1.87 9.60 -18.74
C ASP A 9 0.53 8.91 -18.40
N ALA A 10 -0.42 9.66 -17.83
CA ALA A 10 -1.70 9.13 -17.40
C ALA A 10 -2.56 8.58 -18.58
N LYS A 11 -2.48 9.18 -19.76
CA LYS A 11 -3.23 8.71 -20.94
C LYS A 11 -2.60 7.43 -21.49
N GLN A 12 -1.28 7.40 -21.59
CA GLN A 12 -0.53 6.22 -21.99
C GLN A 12 -0.75 5.07 -21.01
N MET A 13 -0.74 5.34 -19.70
CA MET A 13 -1.07 4.36 -18.66
C MET A 13 -2.45 3.75 -18.91
N ASN A 14 -3.51 4.57 -19.11
CA ASN A 14 -4.85 4.08 -19.40
C ASN A 14 -4.91 3.25 -20.70
N ALA A 15 -4.19 3.65 -21.74
CA ALA A 15 -4.14 2.91 -23.00
C ALA A 15 -3.47 1.54 -22.82
N MET A 16 -2.33 1.49 -22.12
CA MET A 16 -1.59 0.25 -21.89
C MET A 16 -2.34 -0.71 -20.95
N LEU A 17 -3.08 -0.20 -19.98
CA LEU A 17 -3.93 -1.01 -19.09
C LEU A 17 -5.07 -1.75 -19.83
N ASN A 18 -5.44 -1.30 -21.02
CA ASN A 18 -6.43 -1.97 -21.85
C ASN A 18 -5.82 -3.09 -22.73
N SER A 19 -4.48 -3.21 -22.76
CA SER A 19 -3.80 -4.26 -23.51
C SER A 19 -3.59 -5.51 -22.65
N ALA A 20 -3.95 -6.67 -23.18
CA ALA A 20 -3.75 -7.96 -22.50
C ALA A 20 -2.25 -8.31 -22.30
N ASP A 21 -1.35 -7.71 -23.10
CA ASP A 21 0.09 -7.97 -23.05
C ASP A 21 0.84 -7.07 -22.04
N THR A 22 0.11 -6.26 -21.26
CA THR A 22 0.70 -5.37 -20.28
C THR A 22 0.56 -5.93 -18.88
N ILE A 23 1.68 -6.05 -18.18
CA ILE A 23 1.75 -6.42 -16.77
C ILE A 23 1.92 -5.15 -15.95
N VAL A 24 1.09 -4.98 -14.93
CA VAL A 24 1.10 -3.80 -14.06
C VAL A 24 1.54 -4.20 -12.66
N ILE A 25 2.66 -3.62 -12.19
CA ILE A 25 3.26 -3.97 -10.90
C ILE A 25 3.17 -2.78 -9.94
N ASP A 26 2.59 -3.02 -8.78
CA ASP A 26 2.58 -2.06 -7.68
C ASP A 26 3.86 -2.21 -6.84
N MET A 27 4.65 -1.14 -6.79
CA MET A 27 5.88 -1.08 -6.00
C MET A 27 5.65 -0.45 -4.63
N ARG A 28 4.41 -0.48 -4.14
CA ARG A 28 4.05 -0.01 -2.80
C ARG A 28 3.97 -1.17 -1.82
N ASN A 29 3.83 -0.85 -0.55
CA ASN A 29 3.60 -1.85 0.48
C ASN A 29 2.15 -2.36 0.45
N HIS A 30 1.91 -3.53 1.05
CA HIS A 30 0.58 -4.14 1.13
C HIS A 30 -0.51 -3.19 1.66
N TYR A 31 -0.26 -2.49 2.77
CA TYR A 31 -1.25 -1.57 3.35
C TYR A 31 -1.59 -0.38 2.44
N GLU A 32 -0.71 -0.01 1.48
CA GLU A 32 -0.99 0.99 0.45
C GLU A 32 -1.86 0.38 -0.67
N PHE A 33 -1.52 -0.85 -1.10
CA PHE A 33 -2.23 -1.59 -2.14
C PHE A 33 -3.67 -1.94 -1.72
N GLU A 34 -3.86 -2.34 -0.49
CA GLU A 34 -5.12 -2.85 0.06
C GLU A 34 -6.28 -1.85 -0.07
N VAL A 35 -6.02 -0.56 0.07
CA VAL A 35 -7.07 0.49 0.02
C VAL A 35 -7.25 1.10 -1.37
N GLY A 36 -6.33 0.85 -2.29
CA GLY A 36 -6.46 1.32 -3.66
C GLY A 36 -5.30 0.88 -4.54
N HIS A 37 -5.63 0.47 -5.76
CA HIS A 37 -4.67 0.03 -6.77
C HIS A 37 -5.24 0.17 -8.19
N PHE A 38 -4.39 0.09 -9.20
CA PHE A 38 -4.84 0.00 -10.59
C PHE A 38 -5.51 -1.35 -10.86
N THR A 39 -6.53 -1.34 -11.71
CA THR A 39 -7.17 -2.56 -12.20
C THR A 39 -6.10 -3.50 -12.77
N ASN A 40 -6.14 -4.77 -12.39
CA ASN A 40 -5.15 -5.80 -12.74
C ASN A 40 -3.73 -5.53 -12.20
N GLY A 41 -3.54 -4.60 -11.26
CA GLY A 41 -2.26 -4.38 -10.59
C GLY A 41 -1.82 -5.60 -9.77
N ILE A 42 -0.57 -6.00 -9.93
CA ILE A 42 0.04 -7.12 -9.20
C ILE A 42 0.83 -6.54 -8.02
N GLU A 43 0.48 -7.00 -6.83
CA GLU A 43 1.24 -6.70 -5.62
C GLU A 43 2.47 -7.60 -5.49
N ILE A 44 3.58 -7.04 -5.02
CA ILE A 44 4.77 -7.82 -4.65
C ILE A 44 4.74 -8.07 -3.13
N PRO A 45 4.59 -9.33 -2.68
CA PRO A 45 4.39 -9.66 -1.28
C PRO A 45 5.71 -9.58 -0.48
N SER A 46 6.16 -8.38 -0.19
CA SER A 46 7.41 -8.11 0.55
C SER A 46 7.17 -7.15 1.73
N ASP A 47 8.07 -7.14 2.70
CA ASP A 47 8.01 -6.21 3.84
C ASP A 47 8.70 -4.88 3.53
N THR A 48 9.67 -4.89 2.64
CA THR A 48 10.49 -3.73 2.33
C THR A 48 10.66 -3.54 0.82
N PHE A 49 10.82 -2.31 0.39
CA PHE A 49 11.12 -2.00 -1.01
C PHE A 49 12.40 -2.69 -1.50
N ARG A 50 13.38 -2.92 -0.62
CA ARG A 50 14.62 -3.64 -0.99
C ARG A 50 14.34 -5.09 -1.37
N GLU A 51 13.45 -5.76 -0.65
CA GLU A 51 13.03 -7.13 -0.95
C GLU A 51 12.12 -7.19 -2.18
N GLN A 52 11.33 -6.14 -2.45
CA GLN A 52 10.47 -6.09 -3.64
C GLN A 52 11.24 -6.25 -4.93
N LEU A 53 12.43 -5.68 -5.03
CA LEU A 53 13.20 -5.67 -6.28
C LEU A 53 13.53 -7.09 -6.79
N PRO A 54 14.23 -7.97 -6.03
CA PRO A 54 14.50 -9.32 -6.48
C PRO A 54 13.23 -10.16 -6.61
N MET A 55 12.22 -9.97 -5.74
CA MET A 55 10.95 -10.69 -5.82
C MET A 55 10.18 -10.36 -7.09
N ALA A 56 10.11 -9.07 -7.49
CA ALA A 56 9.47 -8.67 -8.73
C ALA A 56 10.18 -9.29 -9.95
N ALA A 57 11.51 -9.30 -9.96
CA ALA A 57 12.27 -9.91 -11.04
C ALA A 57 12.07 -11.43 -11.12
N ASP A 58 12.01 -12.13 -9.98
CA ASP A 58 11.75 -13.59 -9.95
C ASP A 58 10.31 -13.92 -10.36
N MET A 59 9.32 -13.19 -9.86
CA MET A 59 7.92 -13.36 -10.26
C MET A 59 7.69 -13.17 -11.76
N MET A 60 8.49 -12.31 -12.40
CA MET A 60 8.39 -11.97 -13.84
C MET A 60 9.42 -12.67 -14.70
N LYS A 61 10.23 -13.60 -14.18
CA LYS A 61 11.39 -14.20 -14.89
C LYS A 61 11.10 -14.73 -16.28
N ASP A 62 9.89 -15.29 -16.48
CA ASP A 62 9.44 -15.86 -17.75
C ASP A 62 8.73 -14.83 -18.67
N LYS A 63 8.71 -13.55 -18.25
CA LYS A 63 8.00 -12.46 -18.92
C LYS A 63 8.94 -11.33 -19.37
N LYS A 64 10.20 -11.64 -19.69
CA LYS A 64 11.22 -10.62 -20.00
C LYS A 64 10.95 -9.78 -21.24
N ASP A 65 10.14 -10.29 -22.15
CA ASP A 65 9.73 -9.60 -23.37
C ASP A 65 8.38 -8.89 -23.26
N ALA A 66 7.64 -9.09 -22.16
CA ALA A 66 6.36 -8.45 -21.91
C ALA A 66 6.52 -6.94 -21.62
N ASN A 67 5.45 -6.18 -21.85
CA ASN A 67 5.38 -4.80 -21.42
C ASN A 67 5.09 -4.76 -19.91
N ILE A 68 6.02 -4.26 -19.11
CA ILE A 68 5.88 -4.14 -17.66
C ILE A 68 5.78 -2.68 -17.28
N ILE A 69 4.66 -2.28 -16.68
CA ILE A 69 4.50 -0.94 -16.11
C ILE A 69 4.59 -1.04 -14.59
N MET A 70 5.43 -0.22 -13.99
CA MET A 70 5.60 -0.12 -12.55
C MET A 70 5.03 1.21 -12.05
N TYR A 71 4.36 1.19 -10.91
CA TYR A 71 3.85 2.41 -10.28
C TYR A 71 4.06 2.40 -8.76
N CYS A 72 4.06 3.60 -8.19
CA CYS A 72 4.02 3.84 -6.75
C CYS A 72 3.34 5.18 -6.47
N THR A 73 3.32 5.64 -5.23
CA THR A 73 2.66 6.88 -4.82
C THR A 73 3.15 8.11 -5.59
N GLY A 74 4.46 8.36 -5.62
CA GLY A 74 5.07 9.57 -6.23
C GLY A 74 6.14 9.30 -7.30
N GLY A 75 6.33 8.05 -7.76
CA GLY A 75 7.25 7.71 -8.85
C GLY A 75 8.68 7.32 -8.43
N ILE A 76 9.19 7.77 -7.28
CA ILE A 76 10.59 7.61 -6.86
C ILE A 76 11.02 6.14 -6.72
N ARG A 77 10.18 5.29 -6.11
CA ARG A 77 10.46 3.85 -5.99
C ARG A 77 10.59 3.20 -7.36
N CYS A 78 9.78 3.63 -8.32
CA CYS A 78 9.72 3.06 -9.66
C CYS A 78 10.93 3.39 -10.52
N GLU A 79 11.58 4.52 -10.34
CA GLU A 79 12.85 4.81 -11.03
C GLU A 79 13.92 3.76 -10.71
N LYS A 80 14.05 3.42 -9.41
CA LYS A 80 14.99 2.37 -8.97
C LYS A 80 14.55 0.98 -9.42
N ALA A 81 13.26 0.69 -9.31
CA ALA A 81 12.72 -0.61 -9.66
C ALA A 81 12.84 -0.89 -11.16
N SER A 82 12.52 0.08 -12.02
CA SER A 82 12.65 -0.07 -13.46
C SER A 82 14.10 -0.26 -13.90
N ALA A 83 15.04 0.48 -13.31
CA ALA A 83 16.48 0.29 -13.57
C ALA A 83 16.94 -1.12 -13.15
N TYR A 84 16.44 -1.63 -12.01
CA TYR A 84 16.73 -2.99 -11.55
C TYR A 84 16.21 -4.04 -12.53
N MET A 85 14.97 -3.91 -13.00
CA MET A 85 14.37 -4.82 -13.97
C MET A 85 15.15 -4.83 -15.29
N LEU A 86 15.50 -3.67 -15.85
CA LEU A 86 16.32 -3.55 -17.05
C LEU A 86 17.69 -4.25 -16.87
N HIS A 87 18.34 -4.06 -15.72
CA HIS A 87 19.60 -4.74 -15.40
C HIS A 87 19.46 -6.27 -15.38
N HIS A 88 18.28 -6.79 -15.03
CA HIS A 88 17.99 -8.23 -15.03
C HIS A 88 17.45 -8.76 -16.36
N GLY A 89 17.57 -7.97 -17.43
CA GLY A 89 17.29 -8.39 -18.81
C GLY A 89 15.83 -8.29 -19.24
N PHE A 90 15.00 -7.55 -18.52
CA PHE A 90 13.66 -7.18 -18.98
C PHE A 90 13.77 -6.08 -20.03
N LYS A 91 13.05 -6.20 -21.14
CA LYS A 91 13.27 -5.33 -22.31
C LYS A 91 12.34 -4.12 -22.34
N ASN A 92 11.07 -4.32 -22.00
CA ASN A 92 10.03 -3.31 -22.13
C ASN A 92 9.53 -2.88 -20.77
N VAL A 93 10.33 -2.06 -20.07
CA VAL A 93 10.02 -1.61 -18.71
C VAL A 93 9.65 -0.14 -18.73
N PHE A 94 8.47 0.13 -18.19
CA PHE A 94 7.88 1.46 -18.07
C PHE A 94 7.58 1.79 -16.62
N HIS A 95 7.45 3.06 -16.29
CA HIS A 95 6.94 3.49 -15.00
C HIS A 95 6.12 4.77 -15.09
N LEU A 96 5.12 4.86 -14.23
CA LEU A 96 4.16 5.96 -14.21
C LEU A 96 4.83 7.25 -13.76
N GLU A 97 4.78 8.28 -14.61
CA GLU A 97 5.37 9.59 -14.36
C GLU A 97 4.68 10.29 -13.18
N GLY A 98 5.47 10.63 -12.15
CA GLY A 98 4.95 11.27 -10.93
C GLY A 98 4.01 10.38 -10.10
N GLY A 99 3.89 9.09 -10.43
CA GLY A 99 3.11 8.10 -9.70
C GLY A 99 1.61 8.36 -9.68
N ILE A 100 0.92 7.74 -8.71
CA ILE A 100 -0.55 7.83 -8.56
C ILE A 100 -1.00 9.28 -8.35
N ILE A 101 -0.23 10.09 -7.62
CA ILE A 101 -0.59 11.49 -7.36
C ILE A 101 -0.72 12.27 -8.67
N ASN A 102 0.30 12.20 -9.53
CA ASN A 102 0.27 12.89 -10.81
C ASN A 102 -0.81 12.30 -11.74
N TYR A 103 -0.95 10.98 -11.75
CA TYR A 103 -1.99 10.29 -12.52
C TYR A 103 -3.39 10.80 -12.15
N ALA A 104 -3.74 10.84 -10.87
CA ALA A 104 -5.05 11.28 -10.40
C ALA A 104 -5.38 12.71 -10.85
N ASN A 105 -4.40 13.62 -10.72
CA ASN A 105 -4.56 15.00 -11.17
C ASN A 105 -4.77 15.08 -12.68
N LYS A 106 -3.95 14.39 -13.47
CA LYS A 106 -4.03 14.42 -14.94
C LYS A 106 -5.32 13.79 -15.49
N ILE A 107 -5.78 12.70 -14.90
CA ILE A 107 -7.05 12.07 -15.26
C ILE A 107 -8.23 13.00 -14.96
N LYS A 108 -8.22 13.66 -13.80
CA LYS A 108 -9.24 14.63 -13.42
C LYS A 108 -9.25 15.86 -14.35
N GLU A 109 -8.08 16.45 -14.62
CA GLU A 109 -7.91 17.58 -15.55
C GLU A 109 -8.42 17.25 -16.97
N ALA A 110 -8.17 16.01 -17.42
CA ALA A 110 -8.56 15.56 -18.76
C ALA A 110 -10.01 15.03 -18.83
N GLY A 111 -10.73 14.93 -17.72
CA GLY A 111 -12.09 14.37 -17.67
C GLY A 111 -12.14 12.89 -18.09
N LEU A 112 -11.07 12.13 -17.85
CA LEU A 112 -10.97 10.73 -18.20
C LEU A 112 -11.37 9.82 -17.03
N GLU A 113 -11.81 8.61 -17.36
CA GLU A 113 -12.09 7.59 -16.35
C GLU A 113 -10.79 7.11 -15.66
N SER A 114 -10.80 7.07 -14.34
CA SER A 114 -9.71 6.50 -13.58
C SER A 114 -9.69 4.98 -13.67
N LYS A 115 -8.54 4.41 -13.99
CA LYS A 115 -8.28 2.96 -13.89
C LYS A 115 -7.69 2.58 -12.53
N PHE A 116 -7.36 3.57 -11.70
CA PHE A 116 -7.06 3.37 -10.28
C PHE A 116 -8.38 3.33 -9.50
N LYS A 117 -8.52 2.37 -8.59
CA LYS A 117 -9.70 2.17 -7.76
C LYS A 117 -9.35 2.41 -6.29
N GLY A 118 -10.21 3.12 -5.57
CA GLY A 118 -10.08 3.34 -4.14
C GLY A 118 -9.23 4.55 -3.75
N LYS A 119 -8.47 4.41 -2.67
CA LYS A 119 -7.62 5.45 -2.06
C LYS A 119 -6.15 5.26 -2.39
N ASN A 120 -5.44 6.37 -2.60
CA ASN A 120 -3.99 6.39 -2.54
C ASN A 120 -3.56 6.68 -1.10
N PHE A 121 -2.84 5.73 -0.47
CA PHE A 121 -2.26 5.93 0.85
C PHE A 121 -1.22 7.05 0.80
N VAL A 122 -1.28 7.97 1.76
CA VAL A 122 -0.32 9.07 1.93
C VAL A 122 0.30 9.02 3.32
N PHE A 123 1.57 9.49 3.42
CA PHE A 123 2.37 9.38 4.64
C PHE A 123 2.25 10.64 5.53
N ASP A 124 1.05 11.20 5.59
CA ASP A 124 0.71 12.30 6.49
C ASP A 124 -0.53 11.94 7.35
N ASP A 125 -1.00 12.85 8.19
CA ASP A 125 -2.11 12.63 9.13
C ASP A 125 -3.42 12.18 8.46
N ARG A 126 -3.58 12.40 7.16
CA ARG A 126 -4.75 11.95 6.39
C ARG A 126 -4.78 10.45 6.15
N LEU A 127 -3.61 9.79 6.15
CA LEU A 127 -3.38 8.36 5.86
C LEU A 127 -4.01 7.86 4.54
N GLY A 128 -4.55 8.75 3.72
CA GLY A 128 -5.13 8.40 2.43
C GLY A 128 -5.84 9.55 1.75
N GLU A 129 -5.78 9.55 0.42
CA GLU A 129 -6.46 10.48 -0.46
C GLU A 129 -7.37 9.70 -1.42
N LYS A 130 -8.65 10.05 -1.46
CA LYS A 130 -9.64 9.40 -2.31
C LYS A 130 -9.38 9.72 -3.78
N ILE A 131 -9.19 8.69 -4.60
CA ILE A 131 -9.04 8.83 -6.04
C ILE A 131 -10.37 8.50 -6.75
N THR A 132 -11.07 7.47 -6.28
CA THR A 132 -12.43 7.11 -6.73
C THR A 132 -13.33 6.85 -5.53
N GLU A 133 -14.64 6.72 -5.76
CA GLU A 133 -15.61 6.41 -4.70
C GLU A 133 -15.64 4.92 -4.32
N ASP A 134 -14.84 4.09 -4.97
CA ASP A 134 -14.76 2.66 -4.67
C ASP A 134 -14.17 2.44 -3.28
N ILE A 135 -14.76 1.52 -2.51
CA ILE A 135 -14.21 0.99 -1.26
C ILE A 135 -13.87 -0.47 -1.50
N ILE A 136 -12.60 -0.75 -1.78
CA ILE A 136 -12.13 -2.09 -2.13
C ILE A 136 -11.56 -2.87 -0.95
N ALA A 137 -11.20 -2.17 0.12
CA ALA A 137 -10.69 -2.77 1.34
C ALA A 137 -11.81 -3.18 2.33
N LYS A 138 -11.40 -3.89 3.37
CA LYS A 138 -12.31 -4.36 4.43
C LYS A 138 -11.74 -4.04 5.81
N CYS A 139 -12.64 -3.79 6.75
CA CYS A 139 -12.28 -3.69 8.16
C CYS A 139 -11.57 -4.96 8.62
N HIS A 140 -10.39 -4.83 9.23
CA HIS A 140 -9.61 -5.97 9.67
C HIS A 140 -10.23 -6.75 10.84
N GLN A 141 -11.21 -6.14 11.54
CA GLN A 141 -11.88 -6.77 12.66
C GLN A 141 -13.18 -7.49 12.25
N CYS A 142 -14.08 -6.83 11.54
CA CYS A 142 -15.39 -7.40 11.21
C CYS A 142 -15.56 -7.77 9.73
N GLY A 143 -14.65 -7.35 8.85
CA GLY A 143 -14.73 -7.63 7.41
C GLY A 143 -15.70 -6.77 6.62
N ALA A 144 -16.39 -5.80 7.24
CA ALA A 144 -17.23 -4.85 6.53
C ALA A 144 -16.41 -3.98 5.56
N PRO A 145 -16.99 -3.52 4.42
CA PRO A 145 -16.30 -2.59 3.53
C PRO A 145 -15.81 -1.36 4.29
N CYS A 146 -14.53 -1.08 4.20
CA CYS A 146 -13.89 0.04 4.90
C CYS A 146 -12.50 0.29 4.32
N ASP A 147 -12.13 1.55 4.14
CA ASP A 147 -10.84 2.00 3.64
C ASP A 147 -10.14 2.99 4.58
N THR A 148 -10.58 3.03 5.84
CA THR A 148 -10.06 3.95 6.85
C THR A 148 -8.91 3.31 7.61
N HIS A 149 -7.69 3.76 7.31
CA HIS A 149 -6.51 3.43 8.09
C HIS A 149 -6.52 4.18 9.42
N THR A 150 -6.09 3.50 10.47
CA THR A 150 -5.85 4.08 11.79
C THR A 150 -4.69 3.38 12.48
N ASN A 151 -4.07 4.07 13.42
CA ASN A 151 -3.11 3.46 14.34
C ASN A 151 -3.83 3.02 15.61
N CYS A 152 -3.48 1.84 16.11
CA CYS A 152 -3.99 1.37 17.40
C CYS A 152 -3.72 2.41 18.50
N LYS A 153 -4.75 2.77 19.25
CA LYS A 153 -4.64 3.77 20.34
C LYS A 153 -3.76 3.31 21.51
N ASN A 154 -3.49 2.00 21.61
CA ASN A 154 -2.48 1.54 22.54
C ASN A 154 -1.09 1.95 22.04
N ASP A 155 -0.48 2.95 22.66
CA ASP A 155 0.87 3.44 22.32
C ASP A 155 1.94 2.33 22.37
N GLY A 156 1.76 1.30 23.19
CA GLY A 156 2.62 0.12 23.23
C GLY A 156 2.55 -0.72 21.96
N CYS A 157 1.40 -0.73 21.29
CA CYS A 157 1.13 -1.45 20.05
C CYS A 157 1.33 -0.57 18.81
N HIS A 158 0.56 0.50 18.69
CA HIS A 158 0.56 1.47 17.58
C HIS A 158 0.49 0.81 16.19
N LEU A 159 -0.20 -0.33 16.08
CA LEU A 159 -0.38 -1.07 14.82
C LEU A 159 -1.20 -0.23 13.84
N LEU A 160 -0.71 -0.09 12.60
CA LEU A 160 -1.48 0.47 11.49
C LEU A 160 -2.42 -0.62 10.93
N PHE A 161 -3.72 -0.32 10.87
CA PHE A 161 -4.74 -1.26 10.40
C PHE A 161 -5.98 -0.52 9.87
N ILE A 162 -6.89 -1.27 9.22
CA ILE A 162 -8.15 -0.73 8.72
C ILE A 162 -9.26 -1.02 9.70
N GLN A 163 -9.97 0.03 10.15
CA GLN A 163 -11.03 -0.10 11.13
C GLN A 163 -12.28 0.70 10.71
N CYS A 164 -13.44 0.04 10.69
CA CYS A 164 -14.71 0.71 10.46
C CYS A 164 -15.19 1.46 11.74
N PRO A 165 -16.10 2.45 11.61
CA PRO A 165 -16.59 3.23 12.74
C PRO A 165 -17.16 2.37 13.87
N THR A 166 -17.97 1.36 13.55
CA THR A 166 -18.55 0.44 14.54
C THR A 166 -17.49 -0.30 15.36
N CYS A 167 -16.45 -0.81 14.68
CA CYS A 167 -15.34 -1.46 15.39
C CYS A 167 -14.50 -0.46 16.18
N ALA A 168 -14.35 0.78 15.69
CA ALA A 168 -13.65 1.83 16.41
C ALA A 168 -14.35 2.17 17.74
N GLU A 169 -15.68 2.21 17.76
CA GLU A 169 -16.47 2.35 18.98
C GLU A 169 -16.32 1.13 19.90
N THR A 170 -16.51 -0.07 19.37
CA THR A 170 -16.44 -1.34 20.12
C THR A 170 -15.11 -1.54 20.82
N TYR A 171 -14.01 -1.25 20.10
CA TYR A 171 -12.64 -1.50 20.59
C TYR A 171 -11.91 -0.21 21.03
N ALA A 172 -12.64 0.88 21.26
CA ALA A 172 -12.07 2.19 21.67
C ALA A 172 -10.89 2.64 20.76
N GLY A 173 -10.95 2.36 19.44
CA GLY A 173 -9.90 2.67 18.49
C GLY A 173 -8.66 1.74 18.57
N CYS A 174 -8.77 0.62 19.25
CA CYS A 174 -7.70 -0.37 19.38
C CYS A 174 -7.86 -1.53 18.40
N CYS A 175 -6.75 -2.20 18.10
CA CYS A 175 -6.74 -3.30 17.16
C CYS A 175 -7.28 -4.63 17.73
N THR A 176 -7.19 -4.83 19.04
CA THR A 176 -7.66 -6.03 19.74
C THR A 176 -8.26 -5.66 21.09
N GLN A 177 -9.01 -6.59 21.71
CA GLN A 177 -9.53 -6.44 23.07
C GLN A 177 -8.39 -6.23 24.07
N ALA A 178 -7.29 -6.96 23.96
CA ALA A 178 -6.14 -6.78 24.85
C ALA A 178 -5.56 -5.36 24.79
N CYS A 179 -5.53 -4.74 23.60
CA CYS A 179 -5.13 -3.34 23.48
C CYS A 179 -6.17 -2.39 24.09
N THR A 180 -7.46 -2.69 23.95
CA THR A 180 -8.55 -1.94 24.56
C THR A 180 -8.46 -1.97 26.08
N ASP A 181 -8.18 -3.13 26.67
CA ASP A 181 -8.01 -3.29 28.12
C ASP A 181 -6.84 -2.45 28.63
N ILE A 182 -5.72 -2.39 27.88
CA ILE A 182 -4.57 -1.56 28.24
C ILE A 182 -4.91 -0.06 28.19
N VAL A 183 -5.63 0.41 27.18
CA VAL A 183 -5.96 1.85 27.04
C VAL A 183 -6.87 2.33 28.17
N HIS A 184 -7.65 1.44 28.76
CA HIS A 184 -8.52 1.76 29.91
C HIS A 184 -7.78 1.75 31.26
N LEU A 185 -6.51 1.33 31.32
CA LEU A 185 -5.69 1.42 32.52
C LEU A 185 -5.28 2.88 32.81
N PRO A 186 -4.98 3.23 34.05
CA PRO A 186 -4.35 4.51 34.39
C PRO A 186 -3.07 4.73 33.58
N MET A 187 -2.81 5.99 33.18
CA MET A 187 -1.67 6.34 32.31
C MET A 187 -0.32 5.82 32.84
N GLU A 188 -0.13 5.87 34.14
CA GLU A 188 1.09 5.37 34.82
C GLU A 188 1.33 3.88 34.52
N LYS A 189 0.25 3.07 34.58
CA LYS A 189 0.33 1.64 34.26
C LYS A 189 0.58 1.39 32.78
N GLN A 190 -0.02 2.18 31.90
CA GLN A 190 0.25 2.09 30.46
C GLN A 190 1.72 2.39 30.15
N ILE A 191 2.30 3.41 30.81
CA ILE A 191 3.71 3.76 30.69
C ILE A 191 4.61 2.62 31.19
N GLU A 192 4.27 2.02 32.34
CA GLU A 192 5.01 0.88 32.90
C GLU A 192 5.01 -0.32 31.94
N LEU A 193 3.86 -0.68 31.38
CA LEU A 193 3.69 -1.81 30.45
C LEU A 193 4.48 -1.63 29.14
N ARG A 194 4.68 -0.41 28.68
CA ARG A 194 5.46 -0.14 27.46
C ARG A 194 6.94 0.12 27.71
N LYS A 195 7.37 0.15 28.98
CA LYS A 195 8.76 0.35 29.35
C LYS A 195 9.63 -0.80 28.87
N GLY A 196 10.67 -0.49 28.10
CA GLY A 196 11.57 -1.49 27.50
C GLY A 196 11.09 -2.11 26.18
N ILE A 197 9.92 -1.73 25.67
CA ILE A 197 9.50 -2.12 24.33
C ILE A 197 10.22 -1.22 23.31
N ASP A 198 11.21 -1.77 22.63
CA ASP A 198 11.86 -1.08 21.52
C ASP A 198 10.98 -1.17 20.25
N LYS A 199 10.44 -0.04 19.82
CA LYS A 199 9.67 0.07 18.58
C LYS A 199 10.54 0.37 17.35
N GLY A 200 11.84 0.54 17.52
CA GLY A 200 12.75 1.02 16.50
C GLY A 200 12.34 2.41 15.97
N GLN A 201 12.85 2.77 14.78
CA GLN A 201 12.54 4.05 14.12
C GLN A 201 11.30 3.97 13.19
N GLN A 202 10.46 2.96 13.34
CA GLN A 202 9.30 2.80 12.47
C GLN A 202 8.16 3.71 12.91
N ILE A 203 7.72 4.60 12.02
CA ILE A 203 6.56 5.47 12.22
C ILE A 203 5.28 4.64 12.39
N PHE A 204 5.16 3.55 11.64
CA PHE A 204 4.05 2.62 11.72
C PHE A 204 4.52 1.25 12.18
N ASN A 205 3.85 0.66 13.16
CA ASN A 205 3.99 -0.76 13.43
C ASN A 205 3.27 -1.52 12.32
N LYS A 206 4.04 -2.03 11.38
CA LYS A 206 3.55 -2.91 10.33
C LYS A 206 3.72 -4.34 10.85
N SER A 207 2.66 -5.09 10.91
CA SER A 207 2.76 -6.50 11.31
C SER A 207 3.88 -7.18 10.53
N LYS A 208 4.87 -7.74 11.23
CA LYS A 208 5.97 -8.51 10.62
C LYS A 208 5.47 -9.76 9.87
N GLN A 209 4.25 -10.16 10.12
CA GLN A 209 3.63 -11.33 9.49
C GLN A 209 2.96 -10.99 8.14
N ARG A 210 3.29 -9.86 7.53
CA ARG A 210 3.06 -9.47 6.13
C ARG A 210 1.65 -9.49 5.62
N LEU A 211 0.87 -10.31 6.17
CA LEU A 211 -0.51 -10.49 5.84
C LEU A 211 -1.26 -9.73 6.89
N ARG A 212 -2.22 -8.96 6.44
CA ARG A 212 -3.25 -8.32 7.22
C ARG A 212 -3.24 -8.77 8.66
N PRO A 213 -3.18 -7.89 9.64
CA PRO A 213 -3.35 -8.30 11.01
C PRO A 213 -4.58 -9.21 11.05
N ARG A 214 -4.40 -10.47 11.42
CA ARG A 214 -5.52 -11.38 11.67
C ARG A 214 -6.19 -10.94 12.96
N LEU A 215 -6.89 -9.81 12.87
CA LEU A 215 -7.59 -9.25 14.00
C LEU A 215 -8.91 -10.00 14.15
N GLY A 216 -9.01 -10.78 15.21
CA GLY A 216 -10.27 -11.39 15.64
C GLY A 216 -10.86 -12.49 14.74
N ARG A 217 -10.05 -13.20 13.95
CA ARG A 217 -10.50 -14.34 13.16
C ARG A 217 -9.88 -15.66 13.56
N ASP A 218 -9.62 -15.85 14.82
CA ASP A 218 -9.53 -17.18 15.40
C ASP A 218 -10.96 -17.62 15.79
N ILE A 219 -11.72 -18.01 14.76
CA ILE A 219 -12.96 -18.77 14.90
C ILE A 219 -12.81 -19.97 13.99
#